data_0b71f20099b8c5d55afe707f223ed44d
#
_entry.id   0b71f20099b8c5d55afe707f223ed44d
#
_cell.length_a   1.000
_cell.length_b   1.000
_cell.length_c   1.000
_cell.angle_alpha   90.00
_cell.angle_beta   90.00
_cell.angle_gamma   90.00
#
_symmetry.space_group_name_H-M   'P 1'
#
loop_
_entity.id
_entity.type
_entity.pdbx_description
1 polymer ?
#
loop_
_entity_poly.entity_id
_entity_poly.type
_entity_poly.pdbx_seq_one_letter_code
_entity_poly.pdbx_strand_id
1 'polypeptide(L)'
;MNINTIENALEKVENLRGVSYEWKEDRKDKDGHDDNNVTPERIGVIAQEILDIVPEVVTHDKENDRYGVSYGHLTGLLIEAVKDLSNKVKDLEKKLEEK
;
A
#
# COMPACT_ATOMS: atom_id res chain seq x y z
N MET A 1 -10.49 -0.16 24.75
CA MET A 1 -9.89 -0.06 23.42
C MET A 1 -9.08 1.22 23.35
N ASN A 2 -7.83 1.11 22.95
CA ASN A 2 -6.93 2.27 22.81
C ASN A 2 -6.88 2.68 21.34
N ILE A 3 -7.13 3.94 21.10
CA ILE A 3 -7.08 4.49 19.74
C ILE A 3 -5.98 5.54 19.70
N ASN A 4 -5.01 5.32 18.84
CA ASN A 4 -3.87 6.23 18.69
C ASN A 4 -3.71 6.62 17.23
N THR A 5 -3.33 7.87 17.01
CA THR A 5 -3.02 8.33 15.67
C THR A 5 -1.71 7.70 15.19
N ILE A 6 -1.67 7.29 13.94
CA ILE A 6 -0.45 6.71 13.35
C ILE A 6 0.62 7.79 13.24
N GLU A 7 1.80 7.50 13.77
CA GLU A 7 2.93 8.42 13.71
C GLU A 7 3.87 8.05 12.57
N ASN A 8 4.56 9.05 12.05
CA ASN A 8 5.56 8.89 10.99
C ASN A 8 5.00 8.25 9.72
N ALA A 9 3.72 8.51 9.45
CA ALA A 9 3.03 7.87 8.34
C ALA A 9 3.64 8.21 6.99
N LEU A 10 3.98 9.47 6.77
CA LEU A 10 4.57 9.89 5.49
C LEU A 10 5.90 9.19 5.23
N GLU A 11 6.76 9.13 6.25
CA GLU A 11 8.04 8.46 6.12
C GLU A 11 7.86 6.97 5.79
N LYS A 12 6.90 6.32 6.45
CA LYS A 12 6.62 4.92 6.17
C LYS A 12 6.16 4.72 4.74
N VAL A 13 5.26 5.57 4.27
CA VAL A 13 4.75 5.48 2.90
C VAL A 13 5.86 5.74 1.87
N GLU A 14 6.74 6.69 2.15
CA GLU A 14 7.85 6.99 1.25
C GLU A 14 8.80 5.80 1.05
N ASN A 15 8.83 4.89 2.01
CA ASN A 15 9.65 3.68 1.91
C ASN A 15 8.91 2.49 1.29
N LEU A 16 7.63 2.65 0.99
CA LEU A 16 6.87 1.63 0.29
C LEU A 16 7.03 1.80 -1.22
N ARG A 17 6.78 0.74 -1.94
CA ARG A 17 6.85 0.76 -3.39
C ARG A 17 5.55 0.25 -3.98
N GLY A 18 4.94 1.07 -4.82
CA GLY A 18 3.83 0.61 -5.63
C GLY A 18 4.38 -0.11 -6.84
N VAL A 19 3.76 -1.19 -7.22
CA VAL A 19 4.22 -2.00 -8.34
C VAL A 19 3.05 -2.31 -9.27
N SER A 20 3.37 -2.50 -10.53
CA SER A 20 2.46 -3.16 -11.45
C SER A 20 3.05 -4.54 -11.72
N TYR A 21 2.21 -5.52 -11.86
CA TYR A 21 2.69 -6.89 -12.06
C TYR A 21 1.73 -7.66 -12.92
N GLU A 22 2.24 -8.73 -13.52
CA GLU A 22 1.43 -9.66 -14.26
C GLU A 22 1.48 -11.01 -13.55
N TRP A 23 0.35 -11.69 -13.53
CA TRP A 23 0.35 -13.04 -13.01
C TRP A 23 1.05 -13.96 -14.01
N LYS A 24 2.01 -14.71 -13.54
CA LYS A 24 2.77 -15.62 -14.38
C LYS A 24 1.98 -16.82 -14.84
N GLU A 25 0.96 -17.17 -14.09
CA GLU A 25 0.14 -18.29 -14.45
C GLU A 25 -1.01 -17.85 -15.33
N ASP A 26 -1.29 -18.64 -16.34
CA ASP A 26 -2.46 -18.43 -17.14
C ASP A 26 -3.68 -18.41 -16.28
N ARG A 27 -4.29 -17.26 -16.21
CA ARG A 27 -5.57 -17.13 -15.57
C ARG A 27 -6.66 -17.47 -16.55
N LYS A 28 -6.57 -18.65 -17.07
CA LYS A 28 -7.70 -19.21 -17.75
C LYS A 28 -8.72 -19.50 -16.69
N ASP A 29 -9.95 -19.10 -16.94
CA ASP A 29 -10.99 -19.50 -16.02
C ASP A 29 -11.07 -21.03 -16.05
N LYS A 30 -11.88 -21.60 -15.17
CA LYS A 30 -11.97 -23.04 -15.06
C LYS A 30 -12.44 -23.73 -16.31
N ASP A 31 -13.04 -22.98 -17.22
CA ASP A 31 -13.55 -23.50 -18.48
C ASP A 31 -12.55 -23.36 -19.63
N GLY A 32 -11.37 -22.87 -19.33
CA GLY A 32 -10.31 -22.72 -20.31
C GLY A 32 -10.45 -21.50 -21.19
N HIS A 33 -11.30 -20.56 -20.84
CA HIS A 33 -11.46 -19.33 -21.60
C HIS A 33 -10.43 -18.31 -21.19
N ASP A 34 -9.77 -17.74 -22.20
CA ASP A 34 -8.97 -16.56 -21.98
C ASP A 34 -9.94 -15.39 -21.83
N ASP A 35 -9.88 -14.72 -20.71
CA ASP A 35 -10.67 -13.53 -20.57
C ASP A 35 -9.91 -12.37 -21.23
N ASN A 36 -10.15 -12.18 -22.51
CA ASN A 36 -9.47 -11.18 -23.31
C ASN A 36 -9.82 -9.74 -22.91
N ASN A 37 -10.78 -9.59 -22.02
CA ASN A 37 -11.19 -8.27 -21.56
C ASN A 37 -10.50 -7.85 -20.25
N VAL A 38 -9.72 -8.76 -19.68
CA VAL A 38 -9.01 -8.47 -18.44
C VAL A 38 -7.54 -8.29 -18.77
N THR A 39 -7.01 -7.10 -18.50
CA THR A 39 -5.56 -6.92 -18.65
C THR A 39 -4.87 -7.78 -17.61
N PRO A 40 -3.79 -8.48 -17.98
CA PRO A 40 -3.04 -9.27 -16.99
C PRO A 40 -2.33 -8.40 -15.98
N GLU A 41 -2.18 -7.11 -16.26
CA GLU A 41 -1.52 -6.21 -15.34
C GLU A 41 -2.37 -5.91 -14.12
N ARG A 42 -1.73 -5.95 -12.97
CA ARG A 42 -2.32 -5.57 -11.69
C ARG A 42 -1.44 -4.51 -11.08
N ILE A 43 -2.04 -3.70 -10.24
CA ILE A 43 -1.32 -2.69 -9.48
C ILE A 43 -1.47 -3.03 -8.00
N GLY A 44 -0.40 -2.94 -7.27
CA GLY A 44 -0.45 -3.24 -5.85
C GLY A 44 0.91 -3.06 -5.20
N VAL A 45 1.11 -3.79 -4.15
CA VAL A 45 2.36 -3.74 -3.37
C VAL A 45 2.81 -5.17 -3.10
N ILE A 46 4.07 -5.31 -2.73
CA ILE A 46 4.63 -6.62 -2.42
C ILE A 46 4.64 -6.79 -0.91
N ALA A 47 3.90 -7.78 -0.41
CA ALA A 47 3.73 -7.97 1.03
C ALA A 47 5.05 -8.13 1.78
N GLN A 48 6.00 -8.85 1.21
CA GLN A 48 7.29 -9.09 1.84
C GLN A 48 8.10 -7.81 2.01
N GLU A 49 7.94 -6.86 1.09
CA GLU A 49 8.60 -5.55 1.21
C GLU A 49 7.96 -4.71 2.31
N ILE A 50 6.63 -4.77 2.41
CA ILE A 50 5.90 -4.00 3.40
C ILE A 50 6.16 -4.52 4.81
N LEU A 51 6.37 -5.83 4.95
CA LEU A 51 6.57 -6.47 6.24
C LEU A 51 7.68 -5.80 7.05
N ASP A 52 8.73 -5.35 6.39
CA ASP A 52 9.86 -4.70 7.05
C ASP A 52 9.56 -3.27 7.46
N ILE A 53 8.55 -2.66 6.87
CA ILE A 53 8.24 -1.23 7.06
C ILE A 53 7.00 -1.05 7.93
N VAL A 54 5.91 -1.70 7.55
CA VAL A 54 4.63 -1.61 8.26
C VAL A 54 4.04 -3.00 8.41
N PRO A 55 4.55 -3.80 9.34
CA PRO A 55 4.05 -5.17 9.49
C PRO A 55 2.55 -5.24 9.82
N GLU A 56 1.99 -4.18 10.38
CA GLU A 56 0.59 -4.16 10.77
C GLU A 56 -0.37 -4.32 9.59
N VAL A 57 0.07 -4.02 8.36
CA VAL A 57 -0.81 -4.17 7.20
C VAL A 57 -0.59 -5.49 6.47
N VAL A 58 0.32 -6.31 6.95
CA VAL A 58 0.63 -7.61 6.34
C VAL A 58 -0.10 -8.72 7.07
N THR A 59 -0.73 -9.61 6.32
CA THR A 59 -1.36 -10.80 6.88
C THR A 59 -0.53 -12.02 6.52
N HIS A 60 -0.55 -13.02 7.36
CA HIS A 60 0.20 -14.25 7.12
C HIS A 60 -0.68 -15.45 7.39
N ASP A 61 -0.86 -16.26 6.37
CA ASP A 61 -1.55 -17.55 6.48
C ASP A 61 -0.49 -18.61 6.76
N LYS A 62 -0.43 -19.05 8.01
CA LYS A 62 0.59 -20.01 8.44
C LYS A 62 0.46 -21.38 7.80
N GLU A 63 -0.78 -21.78 7.50
CA GLU A 63 -1.00 -23.11 6.93
C GLU A 63 -0.43 -23.22 5.51
N ASN A 64 -0.57 -22.17 4.74
CA ASN A 64 -0.13 -22.15 3.34
C ASN A 64 1.13 -21.31 3.13
N ASP A 65 1.64 -20.74 4.20
CA ASP A 65 2.81 -19.84 4.17
C ASP A 65 2.67 -18.75 3.11
N ARG A 66 1.52 -18.08 3.14
CA ARG A 66 1.23 -16.99 2.21
C ARG A 66 1.12 -15.67 2.95
N TYR A 67 1.68 -14.66 2.33
CA TYR A 67 1.59 -13.28 2.82
C TYR A 67 0.59 -12.51 1.99
N GLY A 68 -0.21 -11.71 2.66
CA GLY A 68 -1.16 -10.84 2.01
C GLY A 68 -1.07 -9.43 2.56
N VAL A 69 -1.82 -8.54 1.97
CA VAL A 69 -1.85 -7.14 2.39
C VAL A 69 -3.28 -6.75 2.74
N SER A 70 -3.44 -6.17 3.92
CA SER A 70 -4.72 -5.59 4.30
C SER A 70 -4.79 -4.18 3.74
N TYR A 71 -5.50 -4.02 2.64
CA TYR A 71 -5.63 -2.70 2.00
C TYR A 71 -6.43 -1.72 2.86
N GLY A 72 -7.36 -2.22 3.67
CA GLY A 72 -8.06 -1.36 4.62
C GLY A 72 -7.12 -0.75 5.64
N HIS A 73 -6.21 -1.56 6.18
CA HIS A 73 -5.22 -1.07 7.13
C HIS A 73 -4.25 -0.12 6.44
N LEU A 74 -3.88 -0.42 5.20
CA LEU A 74 -3.01 0.45 4.42
C LEU A 74 -3.67 1.81 4.16
N THR A 75 -4.99 1.81 3.97
CA THR A 75 -5.74 3.04 3.77
C THR A 75 -5.61 3.98 4.97
N GLY A 76 -5.68 3.44 6.19
CA GLY A 76 -5.48 4.25 7.39
C GLY A 76 -4.12 4.91 7.41
N LEU A 77 -3.09 4.17 7.05
CA LEU A 77 -1.73 4.71 6.94
C LEU A 77 -1.67 5.83 5.89
N LEU A 78 -2.29 5.60 4.74
CA LEU A 78 -2.30 6.59 3.66
C LEU A 78 -3.01 7.87 4.05
N ILE A 79 -4.09 7.76 4.81
CA ILE A 79 -4.81 8.94 5.31
C ILE A 79 -3.87 9.83 6.13
N GLU A 80 -3.14 9.25 7.06
CA GLU A 80 -2.24 10.03 7.90
C GLU A 80 -1.03 10.52 7.11
N ALA A 81 -0.56 9.76 6.13
CA ALA A 81 0.54 10.19 5.28
C ALA A 81 0.14 11.41 4.44
N VAL A 82 -1.07 11.41 3.90
CA VAL A 82 -1.57 12.54 3.12
C VAL A 82 -1.69 13.79 4.00
N LYS A 83 -2.17 13.63 5.22
CA LYS A 83 -2.28 14.74 6.17
C LYS A 83 -0.90 15.30 6.53
N ASP A 84 0.07 14.43 6.75
CA ASP A 84 1.44 14.88 7.05
C ASP A 84 2.02 15.64 5.86
N LEU A 85 1.79 15.15 4.66
CA LEU A 85 2.26 15.82 3.45
C LEU A 85 1.59 17.18 3.28
N SER A 86 0.27 17.24 3.52
CA SER A 86 -0.49 18.48 3.44
C SER A 86 0.08 19.52 4.41
N ASN A 87 0.42 19.08 5.62
CA ASN A 87 1.00 19.98 6.62
C ASN A 87 2.37 20.50 6.19
N LYS A 88 3.17 19.65 5.58
CA LYS A 88 4.47 20.06 5.05
C LYS A 88 4.34 21.11 3.95
N VAL A 89 3.35 20.92 3.07
CA VAL A 89 3.09 21.89 2.01
C VAL A 89 2.68 23.23 2.60
N LYS A 90 1.79 23.22 3.59
CA LYS A 90 1.34 24.45 4.24
C LYS A 90 2.49 25.18 4.93
N ASP A 91 3.38 24.43 5.57
CA ASP A 91 4.56 25.01 6.20
C ASP A 91 5.50 25.65 5.19
N LEU A 92 5.69 25.00 4.04
CA LEU A 92 6.52 25.54 2.98
C LEU A 92 5.91 26.80 2.37
N GLU A 93 4.59 26.81 2.17
CA GLU A 93 3.89 27.97 1.66
C GLU A 93 4.05 29.17 2.62
N LYS A 94 3.95 28.90 3.91
CA LYS A 94 4.11 29.93 4.93
C LYS A 94 5.53 30.51 4.89
N LYS A 95 6.54 29.66 4.75
CA LYS A 95 7.92 30.12 4.66
C LYS A 95 8.15 30.96 3.41
N LEU A 96 7.51 30.63 2.32
CA LEU A 96 7.60 31.43 1.10
C LEU A 96 6.95 32.79 1.26
N GLU A 97 5.84 32.89 2.00
CA GLU A 97 5.16 34.15 2.25
C GLU A 97 5.97 35.08 3.17
N GLU A 98 6.82 34.50 4.01
CA GLU A 98 7.63 35.26 4.95
C GLU A 98 8.88 35.91 4.34
N LYS A 99 9.14 35.61 3.08
CA LYS A 99 10.31 36.17 2.39
C LYS A 99 10.01 37.50 1.73
#